data_280a8afbb0e646dc7e2254c046203f8a
#
_entry.id   280a8afbb0e646dc7e2254c046203f8a
#
_cell.length_a   1.000
_cell.length_b   1.000
_cell.length_c   1.000
_cell.angle_alpha   90.00
_cell.angle_beta   90.00
_cell.angle_gamma   90.00
#
_symmetry.space_group_name_H-M   'P 1'
#
loop_
_entity.id
_entity.type
_entity.pdbx_description
1 polymer ?
#
loop_
_entity_poly.entity_id
_entity_poly.type
_entity_poly.pdbx_seq_one_letter_code
_entity_poly.pdbx_strand_id
1 'polypeptide(L)' 'MINKLLIVGCGLIGSSILKKVCKKKIAKKIFVFEKSKKNQRTLKRFKLKFQLIKKMDKKISECDFIVICAPLS' A
#
# COMPACT_ATOMS: atom_id res chain seq x y z
N MET A 1 -16.36 -6.06 0.91
CA MET A 1 -15.29 -5.08 1.23
C MET A 1 -14.11 -5.78 1.89
N ILE A 2 -12.91 -5.44 1.48
CA ILE A 2 -11.69 -6.00 2.06
C ILE A 2 -11.42 -5.32 3.40
N ASN A 3 -11.13 -6.10 4.45
CA ASN A 3 -10.83 -5.51 5.75
C ASN A 3 -9.43 -4.89 5.77
N LYS A 4 -8.42 -5.66 5.38
CA LYS A 4 -7.04 -5.19 5.37
C LYS A 4 -6.39 -5.51 4.04
N LEU A 5 -5.87 -4.50 3.39
CA LEU A 5 -5.18 -4.61 2.10
C LEU A 5 -3.74 -4.17 2.27
N LEU A 6 -2.82 -4.95 1.74
CA LEU A 6 -1.40 -4.60 1.72
C LEU A 6 -0.93 -4.41 0.28
N ILE A 7 -0.28 -3.28 0.03
CA ILE A 7 0.36 -3.00 -1.26
C ILE A 7 1.87 -3.06 -1.06
N VAL A 8 2.53 -3.95 -1.78
CA VAL A 8 3.98 -4.12 -1.71
C VAL A 8 4.62 -3.47 -2.93
N GLY A 9 5.48 -2.50 -2.70
CA GLY A 9 6.15 -1.78 -3.78
C GLY A 9 5.23 -0.77 -4.43
N CYS A 10 5.23 0.45 -3.91
CA CYS A 10 4.28 1.47 -4.37
C CYS A 10 4.96 2.48 -5.29
N GLY A 11 5.36 2.02 -6.51
CA GLY A 11 5.83 2.90 -7.57
C GLY A 11 4.66 3.54 -8.28
N LEU A 12 4.81 3.80 -9.58
CA LEU A 12 3.75 4.44 -10.37
C LEU A 12 2.46 3.61 -10.40
N ILE A 13 2.59 2.31 -10.64
CA ILE A 13 1.42 1.42 -10.69
C ILE A 13 0.78 1.26 -9.32
N GLY A 14 1.60 1.05 -8.29
CA GLY A 14 1.11 0.89 -6.94
C GLY A 14 0.41 2.14 -6.42
N SER A 15 0.93 3.32 -6.78
CA SER A 15 0.31 4.59 -6.40
C SER A 15 -1.08 4.74 -7.03
N SER A 16 -1.23 4.33 -8.28
CA SER A 16 -2.52 4.39 -8.97
C SER A 16 -3.54 3.47 -8.31
N ILE A 17 -3.10 2.26 -7.93
CA ILE A 17 -3.95 1.30 -7.23
C ILE A 17 -4.36 1.86 -5.87
N LEU A 18 -3.40 2.43 -5.13
CA LEU A 18 -3.66 3.02 -3.83
C LEU A 18 -4.72 4.12 -3.91
N LYS A 19 -4.58 5.01 -4.89
CA LYS A 19 -5.56 6.09 -5.08
C LYS A 19 -6.96 5.55 -5.36
N LYS A 20 -7.07 4.54 -6.21
CA LYS A 20 -8.37 3.95 -6.54
C LYS A 20 -8.99 3.24 -5.33
N VAL A 21 -8.19 2.49 -4.60
CA VAL A 21 -8.67 1.77 -3.41
C VAL A 21 -9.16 2.76 -2.36
N CYS A 22 -8.44 3.85 -2.16
CA CYS A 22 -8.86 4.89 -1.20
C CYS A 22 -10.12 5.61 -1.68
N LYS A 23 -10.17 5.97 -2.96
CA LYS A 23 -11.30 6.70 -3.53
C LYS A 23 -12.60 5.89 -3.48
N LYS A 24 -12.52 4.62 -3.81
CA LYS A 24 -13.70 3.74 -3.86
C LYS A 24 -13.96 3.03 -2.54
N LYS A 25 -13.14 3.26 -1.52
CA LYS A 25 -13.28 2.65 -0.21
C LYS A 25 -13.39 1.13 -0.28
N ILE A 26 -12.52 0.53 -1.09
CA ILE A 26 -12.51 -0.93 -1.31
C ILE A 26 -12.06 -1.69 -0.07
N ALA A 27 -11.18 -1.08 0.73
CA ALA A 27 -10.65 -1.70 1.94
C ALA A 27 -10.85 -0.78 3.15
N LYS A 28 -11.08 -1.39 4.32
CA LYS A 28 -11.23 -0.63 5.56
C LYS A 28 -9.89 -0.10 6.05
N LYS A 29 -8.84 -0.92 5.95
CA LYS A 29 -7.48 -0.53 6.31
C LYS A 29 -6.54 -0.85 5.16
N ILE A 30 -5.64 0.08 4.88
CA ILE A 30 -4.68 -0.07 3.79
C ILE A 30 -3.29 0.08 4.37
N PHE A 31 -2.44 -0.92 4.10
CA PHE A 31 -1.04 -0.90 4.47
C PHE A 31 -0.20 -0.84 3.20
N VAL A 32 0.89 -0.10 3.26
CA VAL A 32 1.82 0.02 2.14
C VAL A 32 3.22 -0.30 2.62
N PHE A 33 3.90 -1.22 1.94
CA PHE A 33 5.29 -1.52 2.18
C PHE A 33 6.12 -1.00 1.02
N GLU A 34 6.99 -0.02 1.28
CA GLU A 34 7.84 0.58 0.26
C GLU A 34 9.23 0.81 0.83
N LYS A 35 10.24 0.25 0.18
CA LYS A 35 11.62 0.36 0.62
C LYS A 35 12.26 1.70 0.24
N SER A 36 11.84 2.28 -0.90
CA SER A 36 12.43 3.51 -1.39
C SER A 36 11.94 4.71 -0.59
N LYS A 37 12.88 5.44 0.02
CA LYS A 37 12.54 6.65 0.76
C LYS A 37 11.93 7.72 -0.14
N LYS A 38 12.37 7.77 -1.39
CA LYS A 38 11.82 8.70 -2.37
C LYS A 38 10.34 8.41 -2.62
N ASN A 39 9.99 7.15 -2.81
CA ASN A 39 8.60 6.77 -3.03
C ASN A 39 7.75 6.98 -1.78
N GLN A 40 8.33 6.75 -0.60
CA GLN A 40 7.64 7.01 0.66
C GLN A 40 7.25 8.49 0.79
N ARG A 41 8.15 9.39 0.40
CA ARG A 41 7.88 10.83 0.44
C ARG A 41 6.75 11.19 -0.54
N THR A 42 6.78 10.60 -1.72
CA THR A 42 5.73 10.83 -2.72
C THR A 42 4.37 10.39 -2.21
N LEU A 43 4.32 9.22 -1.56
CA LEU A 43 3.09 8.70 -0.99
C LEU A 43 2.51 9.61 0.08
N LYS A 44 3.36 10.17 0.93
CA LYS A 44 2.92 11.07 1.98
C LYS A 44 2.28 12.35 1.44
N ARG A 45 2.66 12.76 0.24
CA ARG A 45 2.08 13.95 -0.40
C ARG A 45 0.64 13.75 -0.84
N PHE A 46 0.22 12.52 -1.05
CA PHE A 46 -1.13 12.23 -1.53
C PHE A 46 -2.22 12.44 -0.48
N LYS A 47 -1.86 12.57 0.78
CA LYS A 47 -2.81 12.75 1.90
C LYS A 47 -3.91 11.70 1.93
N LEU A 48 -3.59 10.48 1.53
CA LEU A 48 -4.52 9.37 1.53
C LEU A 48 -4.48 8.64 2.88
N LYS A 49 -5.58 7.98 3.23
CA LYS A 49 -5.65 7.22 4.47
C LYS A 49 -5.02 5.84 4.28
N PHE A 50 -3.75 5.71 4.61
CA PHE A 50 -3.06 4.42 4.61
C PHE A 50 -1.97 4.45 5.66
N GLN A 51 -1.51 3.25 6.03
CA GLN A 51 -0.40 3.11 6.98
C GLN A 51 0.81 2.57 6.26
N LEU A 52 1.92 3.31 6.37
CA LEU A 52 3.20 2.89 5.79
C LEU A 52 3.89 1.97 6.78
N ILE A 53 4.16 0.73 6.38
CA ILE A 53 4.87 -0.23 7.23
C ILE A 53 6.32 -0.34 6.81
N LYS A 54 7.21 -0.46 7.79
CA LYS A 54 8.64 -0.52 7.54
C LYS A 54 9.19 -1.94 7.48
N LYS A 55 8.45 -2.90 8.03
CA LYS A 55 8.87 -4.30 8.06
C LYS A 55 7.74 -5.21 7.65
N MET A 56 8.09 -6.27 6.94
CA MET A 56 7.16 -7.34 6.59
C MET A 56 7.09 -8.30 7.77
N ASP A 57 6.24 -7.98 8.73
CA ASP A 57 6.08 -8.78 9.95
C ASP A 57 4.70 -9.45 10.02
N LYS A 58 4.22 -9.70 11.24
CA LYS A 58 2.93 -10.35 11.46
C LYS A 58 1.75 -9.66 10.81
N LYS A 59 1.88 -8.36 10.49
CA LYS A 59 0.79 -7.62 9.85
C LYS A 59 0.44 -8.18 8.49
N ILE A 60 1.38 -8.85 7.83
CA ILE A 60 1.13 -9.46 6.52
C ILE A 60 0.10 -10.57 6.64
N SER A 61 0.23 -11.41 7.65
CA SER A 61 -0.70 -12.53 7.86
C SER A 61 -2.11 -12.07 8.24
N GLU A 62 -2.24 -10.82 8.71
CA GLU A 62 -3.52 -10.24 9.05
C GLU A 62 -4.25 -9.64 7.85
N CYS A 63 -3.56 -9.49 6.72
CA CYS A 63 -4.15 -8.89 5.53
C CYS A 63 -4.97 -9.90 4.75
N ASP A 64 -6.16 -9.49 4.33
CA ASP A 64 -7.06 -10.32 3.53
C ASP A 64 -6.60 -10.37 2.08
N PHE A 65 -5.92 -9.35 1.61
CA PHE A 65 -5.51 -9.24 0.22
C PHE A 65 -4.15 -8.55 0.13
N ILE A 66 -3.27 -9.10 -0.71
CA ILE A 66 -1.93 -8.54 -0.91
C ILE A 66 -1.71 -8.29 -2.39
N VAL A 67 -1.37 -7.05 -2.73
CA VAL A 67 -1.06 -6.66 -4.11
C VAL A 67 0.43 -6.38 -4.19
N ILE A 68 1.12 -7.09 -5.08
CA ILE A 68 2.55 -6.91 -5.27
C ILE A 68 2.79 -6.11 -6.55
N CYS A 69 3.32 -4.90 -6.39
CA CYS A 69 3.60 -3.98 -7.49
C CYS A 69 5.09 -3.70 -7.65
N ALA A 70 5.93 -4.41 -6.89
CA ALA A 70 7.36 -4.21 -6.98
C ALA A 70 7.89 -4.64 -8.35
N PRO A 71 8.82 -3.88 -8.95
CA PRO A 71 9.40 -4.30 -10.23
C PRO A 71 10.18 -5.61 -10.08
N LEU A 72 10.05 -6.45 -11.09
CA LEU A 72 10.81 -7.68 -11.16
C LEU A 72 12.21 -7.32 -11.69
N SER A 73 13.15 -7.21 -10.81
CA SER A 73 14.52 -6.90 -11.20
C SER A 73 15.43 -8.08 -10.96
#